data_cdfbde7e2c28b949ba50db68a603635e
#
_entry.id   cdfbde7e2c28b949ba50db68a603635e
#
_cell.length_a   1.000
_cell.length_b   1.000
_cell.length_c   1.000
_cell.angle_alpha   90.00
_cell.angle_beta   90.00
_cell.angle_gamma   90.00
#
_symmetry.space_group_name_H-M   'P 1'
#
loop_
_entity.id
_entity.type
_entity.pdbx_description
1 polymer ?
#
loop_
_entity_poly.entity_id
_entity_poly.type
_entity_poly.pdbx_seq_one_letter_code
_entity_poly.pdbx_strand_id
1 'polypeptide(L)'
;MKAPYVIYADFECVLEKIAGCEPSQDASFTVKTERHVPCGFSYVVVRSDGKLFGPFNYRGGGDAVYVFLTWLKNSEIEMREDMVSKRPLVMTPEDWQKHREATDCHICNKSLVKGLNLDSMAVYEY
;
A
#
# COMPACT_ATOMS: atom_id res chain seq x y z
N MET A 1 -11.28 1.64 -8.25
CA MET A 1 -11.11 1.05 -6.90
C MET A 1 -9.99 1.81 -6.21
N LYS A 2 -10.14 2.25 -4.95
CA LYS A 2 -9.06 2.89 -4.18
C LYS A 2 -8.18 1.80 -3.56
N ALA A 3 -6.85 2.00 -3.55
CA ALA A 3 -5.96 1.11 -2.83
C ALA A 3 -6.29 1.12 -1.32
N PRO A 4 -6.34 -0.03 -0.64
CA PRO A 4 -6.66 -0.09 0.79
C PRO A 4 -5.61 0.64 1.64
N TYR A 5 -4.35 0.56 1.23
CA TYR A 5 -3.20 1.24 1.83
C TYR A 5 -2.29 1.83 0.76
N VAL A 6 -1.67 2.95 1.08
CA VAL A 6 -0.63 3.59 0.27
C VAL A 6 0.54 3.93 1.19
N ILE A 7 1.75 3.59 0.78
CA ILE A 7 2.98 3.90 1.51
C ILE A 7 3.71 5.00 0.76
N TYR A 8 3.99 6.09 1.46
CA TYR A 8 4.86 7.16 0.99
C TYR A 8 6.19 7.04 1.71
N ALA A 9 7.26 6.88 0.95
CA ALA A 9 8.61 6.70 1.49
C ALA A 9 9.61 7.59 0.77
N ASP A 10 10.61 8.04 1.51
CA ASP A 10 11.73 8.81 1.00
C ASP A 10 13.03 8.35 1.65
N PHE A 11 14.14 8.43 0.89
CA PHE A 11 15.48 8.04 1.33
C PHE A 11 16.41 9.22 1.36
N GLU A 12 17.18 9.30 2.46
CA GLU A 12 18.33 10.20 2.59
C GLU A 12 19.59 9.47 2.18
N CYS A 13 20.43 10.13 1.39
CA CYS A 13 21.67 9.57 0.87
C CYS A 13 22.87 10.47 1.15
N VAL A 14 24.02 9.85 1.39
CA VAL A 14 25.31 10.51 1.36
C VAL A 14 25.90 10.34 -0.03
N LEU A 15 26.51 11.41 -0.57
CA LEU A 15 27.21 11.39 -1.85
C LEU A 15 28.65 10.99 -1.64
N GLU A 16 29.04 9.87 -2.24
CA GLU A 16 30.44 9.43 -2.31
C GLU A 16 31.00 9.69 -3.69
N LYS A 17 32.15 10.36 -3.76
CA LYS A 17 32.86 10.56 -5.03
C LYS A 17 33.43 9.25 -5.54
N ILE A 18 33.19 8.94 -6.81
CA ILE A 18 33.78 7.79 -7.50
C ILE A 18 35.04 8.26 -8.18
N ALA A 19 36.20 7.73 -7.76
CA ALA A 19 37.46 7.95 -8.45
C ALA A 19 37.64 6.89 -9.55
N GLY A 20 38.02 7.30 -10.76
CA GLY A 20 38.55 6.39 -11.77
C GLY A 20 37.59 5.82 -12.82
N CYS A 21 36.60 6.58 -13.28
CA CYS A 21 35.97 6.25 -14.57
C CYS A 21 36.65 7.02 -15.69
N GLU A 22 37.63 6.40 -16.40
CA GLU A 22 38.16 6.97 -17.63
C GLU A 22 37.24 6.60 -18.82
N PRO A 23 37.00 7.58 -19.72
CA PRO A 23 36.19 7.35 -20.89
C PRO A 23 36.87 6.33 -21.83
N SER A 24 36.12 5.40 -22.41
CA SER A 24 36.57 4.58 -23.52
C SER A 24 36.45 5.37 -24.82
N GLN A 25 37.50 5.35 -25.69
CA GLN A 25 37.46 6.02 -26.97
C GLN A 25 36.54 5.32 -27.98
N ASP A 26 36.22 4.05 -27.76
CA ASP A 26 35.53 3.19 -28.74
C ASP A 26 34.07 2.91 -28.38
N ALA A 27 33.54 3.44 -27.27
CA ALA A 27 32.18 3.18 -26.83
C ALA A 27 31.50 4.42 -26.24
N SER A 28 30.18 4.52 -26.44
CA SER A 28 29.35 5.48 -25.70
C SER A 28 29.42 5.15 -24.20
N PHE A 29 29.76 6.14 -23.39
CA PHE A 29 29.93 5.93 -21.94
C PHE A 29 29.22 7.01 -21.13
N THR A 30 28.82 6.63 -19.91
CA THR A 30 28.32 7.53 -18.90
C THR A 30 29.41 7.75 -17.87
N VAL A 31 29.80 8.99 -17.62
CA VAL A 31 30.73 9.32 -16.53
C VAL A 31 30.00 9.28 -15.23
N LYS A 32 30.29 8.28 -14.39
CA LYS A 32 29.78 8.20 -13.01
C LYS A 32 30.70 9.01 -12.11
N THR A 33 30.23 10.13 -11.60
CA THR A 33 31.00 11.03 -10.74
C THR A 33 30.76 10.79 -9.27
N GLU A 34 29.56 10.32 -8.92
CA GLU A 34 29.12 10.18 -7.54
C GLU A 34 28.25 8.93 -7.38
N ARG A 35 28.32 8.35 -6.17
CA ARG A 35 27.46 7.27 -5.71
C ARG A 35 26.55 7.81 -4.62
N HIS A 36 25.25 7.59 -4.74
CA HIS A 36 24.30 7.81 -3.66
C HIS A 36 24.28 6.59 -2.74
N VAL A 37 24.73 6.76 -1.51
CA VAL A 37 24.72 5.71 -0.49
C VAL A 37 23.58 6.01 0.50
N PRO A 38 22.51 5.21 0.52
CA PRO A 38 21.41 5.42 1.45
C PRO A 38 21.89 5.36 2.90
N CYS A 39 21.56 6.39 3.68
CA CYS A 39 21.95 6.49 5.10
C CYS A 39 20.77 6.70 6.04
N GLY A 40 19.56 6.85 5.51
CA GLY A 40 18.35 7.00 6.28
C GLY A 40 17.12 6.89 5.40
N PHE A 41 15.94 6.81 6.03
CA PHE A 41 14.66 6.87 5.36
C PHE A 41 13.58 7.39 6.29
N SER A 42 12.49 7.85 5.68
CA SER A 42 11.23 8.12 6.34
C SER A 42 10.09 7.51 5.54
N TYR A 43 9.09 6.93 6.20
CA TYR A 43 7.86 6.56 5.52
C TYR A 43 6.62 6.72 6.40
N VAL A 44 5.47 6.85 5.73
CA VAL A 44 4.15 6.88 6.35
C VAL A 44 3.22 5.94 5.58
N VAL A 45 2.37 5.24 6.32
CA VAL A 45 1.33 4.39 5.73
C VAL A 45 -0.01 5.10 5.85
N VAL A 46 -0.72 5.23 4.73
CA VAL A 46 -2.04 5.89 4.66
C VAL A 46 -3.08 4.85 4.29
N ARG A 47 -4.08 4.66 5.15
CA ARG A 47 -5.23 3.79 4.87
C ARG A 47 -6.28 4.54 4.02
N SER A 48 -7.10 3.82 3.27
CA SER A 48 -8.12 4.39 2.36
C SER A 48 -9.14 5.32 3.01
N ASP A 49 -9.33 5.24 4.33
CA ASP A 49 -10.17 6.12 5.14
C ASP A 49 -9.43 7.38 5.64
N GLY A 50 -8.16 7.55 5.28
CA GLY A 50 -7.31 8.68 5.68
C GLY A 50 -6.57 8.48 7.01
N LYS A 51 -6.70 7.32 7.66
CA LYS A 51 -5.92 7.03 8.88
C LYS A 51 -4.44 6.92 8.54
N LEU A 52 -3.60 7.58 9.32
CA LEU A 52 -2.15 7.58 9.20
C LEU A 52 -1.51 6.66 10.24
N PHE A 53 -0.47 5.93 9.80
CA PHE A 53 0.41 5.14 10.65
C PHE A 53 1.85 5.60 10.43
N GLY A 54 2.56 5.90 11.50
CA GLY A 54 3.86 6.56 11.48
C GLY A 54 3.76 8.05 11.83
N PRO A 55 4.73 8.89 11.42
CA PRO A 55 5.85 8.56 10.54
C PRO A 55 6.87 7.61 11.19
N PHE A 56 7.45 6.73 10.38
CA PHE A 56 8.55 5.86 10.76
C PHE A 56 9.85 6.43 10.20
N ASN A 57 10.82 6.71 11.06
CA ASN A 57 12.07 7.36 10.68
C ASN A 57 13.26 6.52 11.12
N TYR A 58 14.21 6.35 10.22
CA TYR A 58 15.48 5.70 10.49
C TYR A 58 16.63 6.58 10.02
N ARG A 59 17.64 6.68 10.86
CA ARG A 59 18.91 7.31 10.51
C ARG A 59 20.03 6.35 10.93
N GLY A 60 20.79 5.84 9.96
CA GLY A 60 21.83 4.84 10.18
C GLY A 60 22.93 4.96 9.14
N GLY A 61 23.62 3.84 8.90
CA GLY A 61 24.67 3.72 7.90
C GLY A 61 24.18 3.03 6.62
N GLY A 62 25.10 2.30 5.98
CA GLY A 62 24.84 1.61 4.70
C GLY A 62 23.83 0.46 4.76
N ASP A 63 23.22 0.20 5.90
CA ASP A 63 22.16 -0.79 6.12
C ASP A 63 20.75 -0.22 5.98
N ALA A 64 20.60 1.07 5.67
CA ALA A 64 19.31 1.75 5.62
C ALA A 64 18.28 1.04 4.72
N VAL A 65 18.68 0.51 3.56
CA VAL A 65 17.79 -0.24 2.66
C VAL A 65 17.33 -1.54 3.30
N TYR A 66 18.21 -2.28 3.96
CA TYR A 66 17.87 -3.53 4.64
C TYR A 66 16.89 -3.29 5.78
N VAL A 67 17.13 -2.27 6.60
CA VAL A 67 16.26 -1.87 7.70
C VAL A 67 14.89 -1.45 7.16
N PHE A 68 14.85 -0.64 6.09
CA PHE A 68 13.61 -0.24 5.42
C PHE A 68 12.77 -1.44 4.98
N LEU A 69 13.39 -2.39 4.28
CA LEU A 69 12.68 -3.59 3.81
C LEU A 69 12.15 -4.45 4.97
N THR A 70 12.90 -4.52 6.07
CA THR A 70 12.48 -5.23 7.28
C THR A 70 11.24 -4.56 7.92
N TRP A 71 11.26 -3.24 8.07
CA TRP A 71 10.13 -2.49 8.62
C TRP A 71 8.91 -2.52 7.70
N LEU A 72 9.14 -2.43 6.39
CA LEU A 72 8.09 -2.52 5.39
C LEU A 72 7.37 -3.88 5.45
N LYS A 73 8.13 -4.97 5.62
CA LYS A 73 7.57 -6.31 5.79
C LYS A 73 6.71 -6.42 7.06
N ASN A 74 7.13 -5.81 8.17
CA ASN A 74 6.32 -5.78 9.39
C ASN A 74 5.03 -4.99 9.19
N SER A 75 5.11 -3.81 8.55
CA SER A 75 3.92 -3.02 8.21
C SER A 75 2.97 -3.79 7.27
N GLU A 76 3.49 -4.60 6.34
CA GLU A 76 2.68 -5.44 5.44
C GLU A 76 1.89 -6.49 6.24
N ILE A 77 2.50 -7.11 7.24
CA ILE A 77 1.81 -8.09 8.11
C ILE A 77 0.64 -7.42 8.83
N GLU A 78 0.87 -6.27 9.46
CA GLU A 78 -0.18 -5.52 10.15
C GLU A 78 -1.32 -5.09 9.20
N MET A 79 -0.98 -4.60 8.00
CA MET A 79 -1.96 -4.23 6.99
C MET A 79 -2.78 -5.44 6.53
N ARG A 80 -2.14 -6.60 6.36
CA ARG A 80 -2.82 -7.83 5.96
C ARG A 80 -3.80 -8.29 7.02
N GLU A 81 -3.40 -8.28 8.29
CA GLU A 81 -4.28 -8.62 9.41
C GLU A 81 -5.49 -7.69 9.48
N ASP A 82 -5.29 -6.39 9.30
CA ASP A 82 -6.39 -5.41 9.26
C ASP A 82 -7.33 -5.65 8.06
N MET A 83 -6.81 -6.00 6.89
CA MET A 83 -7.62 -6.30 5.71
C MET A 83 -8.45 -7.59 5.85
N VAL A 84 -7.89 -8.60 6.51
CA VAL A 84 -8.59 -9.89 6.75
C VAL A 84 -9.61 -9.77 7.89
N SER A 85 -9.42 -8.81 8.79
CA SER A 85 -10.35 -8.62 9.89
C SER A 85 -11.75 -8.26 9.37
N LYS A 86 -12.73 -9.14 9.63
CA LYS A 86 -14.13 -8.92 9.25
C LYS A 86 -14.69 -7.75 10.06
N ARG A 87 -14.92 -6.62 9.41
CA ARG A 87 -15.62 -5.48 10.03
C ARG A 87 -17.12 -5.66 9.80
N PRO A 88 -17.93 -5.45 10.83
CA PRO A 88 -19.39 -5.49 10.66
C PRO A 88 -19.79 -4.42 9.63
N LEU A 89 -20.71 -4.77 8.75
CA LEU A 89 -21.33 -3.82 7.83
C LEU A 89 -22.14 -2.79 8.64
N VAL A 90 -21.72 -1.52 8.55
CA VAL A 90 -22.46 -0.41 9.16
C VAL A 90 -23.42 0.14 8.11
N MET A 91 -24.72 -0.06 8.32
CA MET A 91 -25.78 0.45 7.44
C MET A 91 -26.69 1.37 8.23
N THR A 92 -26.98 2.53 7.67
CA THR A 92 -28.01 3.42 8.21
C THR A 92 -29.41 2.85 7.91
N PRO A 93 -30.47 3.32 8.58
CA PRO A 93 -31.84 2.93 8.27
C PRO A 93 -32.20 3.18 6.80
N GLU A 94 -31.70 4.28 6.21
CA GLU A 94 -31.90 4.64 4.81
C GLU A 94 -31.18 3.66 3.86
N ASP A 95 -29.98 3.18 4.22
CA ASP A 95 -29.24 2.18 3.45
C ASP A 95 -29.97 0.84 3.47
N TRP A 96 -30.51 0.45 4.63
CA TRP A 96 -31.34 -0.74 4.77
C TRP A 96 -32.62 -0.67 3.91
N GLN A 97 -33.25 0.51 3.84
CA GLN A 97 -34.40 0.72 2.98
C GLN A 97 -34.03 0.57 1.51
N LYS A 98 -33.00 1.26 1.04
CA LYS A 98 -32.49 1.14 -0.35
C LYS A 98 -32.13 -0.29 -0.70
N HIS A 99 -31.49 -1.02 0.22
CA HIS A 99 -31.13 -2.43 0.01
C HIS A 99 -32.37 -3.31 -0.17
N ARG A 100 -33.43 -3.11 0.61
CA ARG A 100 -34.70 -3.86 0.48
C ARG A 100 -35.47 -3.52 -0.80
N GLU A 101 -35.39 -2.28 -1.24
CA GLU A 101 -36.10 -1.79 -2.44
C GLU A 101 -35.33 -2.07 -3.74
N ALA A 102 -34.05 -2.43 -3.66
CA ALA A 102 -33.23 -2.71 -4.84
C ALA A 102 -33.80 -3.87 -5.63
N THR A 103 -34.01 -3.65 -6.93
CA THR A 103 -34.49 -4.64 -7.91
C THR A 103 -33.35 -5.14 -8.80
N ASP A 104 -32.32 -4.34 -8.94
CA ASP A 104 -31.22 -4.60 -9.85
C ASP A 104 -29.86 -4.42 -9.16
N CYS A 105 -28.87 -5.19 -9.60
CA CYS A 105 -27.50 -5.10 -9.11
C CYS A 105 -26.84 -3.79 -9.61
N HIS A 106 -26.37 -2.94 -8.71
CA HIS A 106 -25.74 -1.66 -9.08
C HIS A 106 -24.39 -1.80 -9.82
N ILE A 107 -23.79 -3.01 -9.82
CA ILE A 107 -22.52 -3.28 -10.50
C ILE A 107 -22.73 -3.77 -11.92
N CYS A 108 -23.64 -4.74 -12.11
CA CYS A 108 -23.83 -5.40 -13.40
C CYS A 108 -25.22 -5.15 -14.03
N ASN A 109 -26.09 -4.39 -13.39
CA ASN A 109 -27.46 -4.06 -13.80
C ASN A 109 -28.36 -5.28 -14.10
N LYS A 110 -27.99 -6.45 -13.58
CA LYS A 110 -28.87 -7.65 -13.68
C LYS A 110 -29.92 -7.60 -12.58
N SER A 111 -31.12 -8.04 -12.91
CA SER A 111 -32.21 -8.13 -11.94
C SER A 111 -31.85 -9.06 -10.78
N LEU A 112 -32.13 -8.61 -9.56
CA LEU A 112 -31.96 -9.39 -8.34
C LEU A 112 -33.15 -10.32 -8.20
N VAL A 113 -32.92 -11.64 -8.19
CA VAL A 113 -33.96 -12.62 -7.97
C VAL A 113 -34.48 -12.49 -6.54
N LYS A 114 -35.71 -11.98 -6.35
CA LYS A 114 -36.36 -11.95 -5.04
C LYS A 114 -36.71 -13.38 -4.63
N GLY A 115 -35.91 -14.02 -3.77
CA GLY A 115 -36.26 -15.39 -3.33
C GLY A 115 -35.24 -16.09 -2.45
N LEU A 116 -34.07 -15.49 -2.14
CA LEU A 116 -33.15 -16.07 -1.19
C LEU A 116 -33.39 -15.44 0.19
N ASN A 117 -33.91 -16.25 1.12
CA ASN A 117 -34.01 -15.91 2.54
C ASN A 117 -32.65 -15.41 3.03
N LEU A 118 -32.64 -14.21 3.63
CA LEU A 118 -31.46 -13.55 4.17
C LEU A 118 -30.76 -14.32 5.33
N ASP A 119 -31.36 -15.43 5.80
CA ASP A 119 -30.78 -16.28 6.84
C ASP A 119 -29.68 -17.23 6.35
N SER A 120 -29.40 -17.25 5.04
CA SER A 120 -28.36 -18.08 4.42
C SER A 120 -27.35 -17.28 3.60
N MET A 121 -26.92 -16.10 4.08
CA MET A 121 -25.76 -15.45 3.47
C MET A 121 -24.51 -16.27 3.75
N ALA A 122 -24.28 -17.26 2.89
CA ALA A 122 -23.00 -17.92 2.79
C ALA A 122 -21.93 -16.86 2.55
N VAL A 123 -20.98 -16.81 3.44
CA VAL A 123 -19.76 -16.05 3.32
C VAL A 123 -19.03 -16.60 2.10
N TYR A 124 -18.95 -15.82 1.02
CA TYR A 124 -18.06 -16.16 -0.08
C TYR A 124 -16.63 -15.96 0.43
N GLU A 125 -15.94 -17.07 0.67
CA GLU A 125 -14.48 -17.11 0.80
C GLU A 125 -13.89 -16.87 -0.60
N TYR A 126 -13.01 -15.85 -0.68
CA TYR A 126 -12.12 -15.63 -1.81
C TYR A 126 -10.72 -16.14 -1.45
#